data_9523ded0d66d0023f4b1a0845b42453a
#
_entry.id   9523ded0d66d0023f4b1a0845b42453a
#
_cell.length_a   1.000
_cell.length_b   1.000
_cell.length_c   1.000
_cell.angle_alpha   90.00
_cell.angle_beta   90.00
_cell.angle_gamma   90.00
#
_symmetry.space_group_name_H-M   'P 1'
#
loop_
_entity.id
_entity.type
_entity.pdbx_description
1 polymer ?
#
loop_
_entity_poly.entity_id
_entity_poly.type
_entity_poly.pdbx_seq_one_letter_code
_entity_poly.pdbx_strand_id
1 'polypeptide(L)'
;TATVPLWLCIPFAGLLLCIAVLPLVKPEWWEKNQPLAVAAWSLLFIIPFAVTYSAGDAVETVLECILNDYLTFIVLLFGLFCVAGNITLEGDLAGSPRVNVIFLAIGTLLSSCIGTTGASMLMVRPMIKMNSWRQHKSHIMVFFIFLISNMGGCLTPIGDPPLLMGFMRGVPFFWSLHLFPILIFNMVILLTVFYLSLIHISEPTRPISIS
;
A
#
# COMPACT_ATOMS: atom_id res chain seq x y z
N THR A 1 -18.45 -24.33 -17.57
CA THR A 1 -17.23 -23.67 -17.05
C THR A 1 -16.03 -24.29 -17.76
N ALA A 2 -15.54 -23.66 -18.83
CA ALA A 2 -14.31 -24.07 -19.49
C ALA A 2 -13.15 -23.93 -18.47
N THR A 3 -12.49 -25.02 -18.16
CA THR A 3 -11.30 -25.00 -17.27
C THR A 3 -10.14 -24.37 -18.04
N VAL A 4 -9.72 -23.19 -17.60
CA VAL A 4 -8.56 -22.51 -18.19
C VAL A 4 -7.30 -23.36 -17.89
N PRO A 5 -6.52 -23.74 -18.91
CA PRO A 5 -5.33 -24.56 -18.69
C PRO A 5 -4.26 -23.80 -17.91
N LEU A 6 -3.61 -24.49 -16.96
CA LEU A 6 -2.63 -23.90 -16.04
C LEU A 6 -1.45 -23.20 -16.73
N TRP A 7 -1.08 -23.61 -17.95
CA TRP A 7 0.01 -22.97 -18.68
C TRP A 7 -0.29 -21.50 -19.06
N LEU A 8 -1.57 -21.09 -19.15
CA LEU A 8 -1.95 -19.70 -19.35
C LEU A 8 -1.65 -18.80 -18.12
N CYS A 9 -1.35 -19.38 -16.97
CA CYS A 9 -0.87 -18.64 -15.81
C CYS A 9 0.62 -18.25 -15.88
N ILE A 10 1.39 -18.84 -16.82
CA ILE A 10 2.83 -18.56 -16.96
C ILE A 10 3.11 -17.08 -17.22
N PRO A 11 2.43 -16.38 -18.15
CA PRO A 11 2.65 -14.96 -18.38
C PRO A 11 2.43 -14.10 -17.14
N PHE A 12 1.42 -14.42 -16.34
CA PHE A 12 1.15 -13.73 -15.08
C PHE A 12 2.26 -13.95 -14.05
N ALA A 13 2.70 -15.20 -13.85
CA ALA A 13 3.81 -15.50 -12.96
C ALA A 13 5.12 -14.85 -13.43
N GLY A 14 5.37 -14.81 -14.74
CA GLY A 14 6.52 -14.13 -15.32
C GLY A 14 6.49 -12.62 -15.08
N LEU A 15 5.32 -11.97 -15.24
CA LEU A 15 5.15 -10.55 -14.93
C LEU A 15 5.42 -10.27 -13.45
N LEU A 16 4.89 -11.09 -12.53
CA LEU A 16 5.13 -10.93 -11.09
C LEU A 16 6.63 -11.07 -10.75
N LEU A 17 7.32 -12.02 -11.34
CA LEU A 17 8.76 -12.16 -11.17
C LEU A 17 9.54 -10.96 -11.73
N CYS A 18 9.12 -10.41 -12.87
CA CYS A 18 9.72 -9.20 -13.41
C CYS A 18 9.55 -8.01 -12.46
N ILE A 19 8.34 -7.81 -11.91
CA ILE A 19 8.05 -6.74 -10.93
C ILE A 19 8.88 -6.90 -9.65
N ALA A 20 9.10 -8.14 -9.19
CA ALA A 20 9.83 -8.39 -7.96
C ALA A 20 11.36 -8.27 -8.15
N VAL A 21 11.90 -8.73 -9.27
CA VAL A 21 13.34 -8.90 -9.46
C VAL A 21 13.99 -7.73 -10.22
N LEU A 22 13.36 -7.22 -11.28
CA LEU A 22 13.98 -6.21 -12.15
C LEU A 22 14.26 -4.88 -11.46
N PRO A 23 13.40 -4.34 -10.57
CA PRO A 23 13.72 -3.13 -9.82
C PRO A 23 14.96 -3.27 -8.94
N LEU A 24 15.26 -4.49 -8.46
CA LEU A 24 16.42 -4.76 -7.60
C LEU A 24 17.70 -4.96 -8.41
N VAL A 25 17.62 -5.61 -9.58
CA VAL A 25 18.78 -5.99 -10.38
C VAL A 25 19.16 -4.90 -11.39
N LYS A 26 18.16 -4.26 -12.02
CA LYS A 26 18.34 -3.21 -13.04
C LYS A 26 17.29 -2.11 -12.88
N PRO A 27 17.37 -1.27 -11.83
CA PRO A 27 16.37 -0.24 -11.55
C PRO A 27 16.16 0.75 -12.70
N GLU A 28 17.24 1.29 -13.26
CA GLU A 28 17.19 2.26 -14.37
C GLU A 28 16.52 1.71 -15.64
N TRP A 29 16.80 0.44 -15.97
CA TRP A 29 16.17 -0.22 -17.11
C TRP A 29 14.68 -0.46 -16.85
N TRP A 30 14.34 -0.86 -15.63
CA TRP A 30 12.95 -1.12 -15.23
C TRP A 30 12.10 0.14 -15.29
N GLU A 31 12.54 1.23 -14.69
CA GLU A 31 11.83 2.51 -14.71
C GLU A 31 11.51 2.98 -16.14
N LYS A 32 12.44 2.79 -17.06
CA LYS A 32 12.25 3.21 -18.46
C LYS A 32 11.38 2.24 -19.27
N ASN A 33 11.49 0.94 -19.04
CA ASN A 33 10.89 -0.11 -19.90
C ASN A 33 9.74 -0.86 -19.23
N GLN A 34 9.29 -0.46 -18.03
CA GLN A 34 8.16 -1.08 -17.33
C GLN A 34 6.91 -1.20 -18.21
N PRO A 35 6.44 -0.17 -18.94
CA PRO A 35 5.25 -0.27 -19.77
C PRO A 35 5.43 -1.31 -20.91
N LEU A 36 6.62 -1.39 -21.46
CA LEU A 36 6.93 -2.36 -22.51
C LEU A 36 6.92 -3.80 -21.98
N ALA A 37 7.48 -4.01 -20.80
CA ALA A 37 7.47 -5.33 -20.15
C ALA A 37 6.03 -5.78 -19.83
N VAL A 38 5.20 -4.87 -19.29
CA VAL A 38 3.79 -5.15 -19.02
C VAL A 38 3.03 -5.47 -20.32
N ALA A 39 3.22 -4.68 -21.37
CA ALA A 39 2.60 -4.92 -22.68
C ALA A 39 3.03 -6.27 -23.28
N ALA A 40 4.32 -6.61 -23.21
CA ALA A 40 4.84 -7.89 -23.73
C ALA A 40 4.21 -9.09 -23.00
N TRP A 41 4.16 -9.08 -21.67
CA TRP A 41 3.53 -10.15 -20.90
C TRP A 41 2.02 -10.23 -21.11
N SER A 42 1.34 -9.08 -21.27
CA SER A 42 -0.10 -9.05 -21.60
C SER A 42 -0.38 -9.65 -22.97
N LEU A 43 0.42 -9.31 -23.99
CA LEU A 43 0.28 -9.91 -25.32
C LEU A 43 0.59 -11.41 -25.31
N LEU A 44 1.58 -11.84 -24.51
CA LEU A 44 1.91 -13.24 -24.35
C LEU A 44 0.78 -14.05 -23.69
N PHE A 45 -0.12 -13.41 -22.97
CA PHE A 45 -1.36 -14.01 -22.45
C PHE A 45 -2.47 -13.95 -23.51
N ILE A 46 -2.74 -12.76 -24.08
CA ILE A 46 -3.90 -12.50 -24.94
C ILE A 46 -3.82 -13.32 -26.23
N ILE A 47 -2.64 -13.44 -26.87
CA ILE A 47 -2.50 -14.13 -28.15
C ILE A 47 -2.79 -15.63 -28.01
N PRO A 48 -2.19 -16.38 -27.08
CA PRO A 48 -2.54 -17.79 -26.90
C PRO A 48 -3.97 -18.00 -26.45
N PHE A 49 -4.52 -17.09 -25.64
CA PHE A 49 -5.91 -17.17 -25.21
C PHE A 49 -6.86 -17.02 -26.40
N ALA A 50 -6.66 -16.02 -27.27
CA ALA A 50 -7.44 -15.82 -28.46
C ALA A 50 -7.36 -16.99 -29.47
N VAL A 51 -6.20 -17.65 -29.57
CA VAL A 51 -6.00 -18.83 -30.44
C VAL A 51 -6.69 -20.07 -29.86
N THR A 52 -6.71 -20.21 -28.52
CA THR A 52 -7.24 -21.40 -27.85
C THR A 52 -8.77 -21.38 -27.74
N TYR A 53 -9.36 -20.21 -27.50
CA TYR A 53 -10.81 -20.08 -27.30
C TYR A 53 -11.47 -19.43 -28.51
N SER A 54 -11.36 -18.11 -28.65
CA SER A 54 -11.83 -17.32 -29.79
C SER A 54 -11.29 -15.90 -29.67
N ALA A 55 -11.11 -15.22 -30.80
CA ALA A 55 -10.76 -13.79 -30.78
C ALA A 55 -11.89 -12.94 -30.18
N GLY A 56 -13.16 -13.35 -30.35
CA GLY A 56 -14.32 -12.68 -29.73
C GLY A 56 -14.26 -12.78 -28.21
N ASP A 57 -14.06 -13.97 -27.65
CA ASP A 57 -13.97 -14.20 -26.21
C ASP A 57 -12.77 -13.46 -25.61
N ALA A 58 -11.65 -13.37 -26.32
CA ALA A 58 -10.50 -12.61 -25.86
C ALA A 58 -10.78 -11.11 -25.75
N VAL A 59 -11.45 -10.53 -26.75
CA VAL A 59 -11.86 -9.11 -26.73
C VAL A 59 -12.87 -8.86 -25.61
N GLU A 60 -13.87 -9.71 -25.45
CA GLU A 60 -14.86 -9.60 -24.37
C GLU A 60 -14.20 -9.66 -23.00
N THR A 61 -13.32 -10.64 -22.75
CA THR A 61 -12.59 -10.76 -21.49
C THR A 61 -11.72 -9.53 -21.18
N VAL A 62 -11.02 -9.00 -22.19
CA VAL A 62 -10.20 -7.78 -22.02
C VAL A 62 -11.08 -6.57 -21.73
N LEU A 63 -12.20 -6.42 -22.42
CA LEU A 63 -13.16 -5.32 -22.18
C LEU A 63 -13.79 -5.43 -20.79
N GLU A 64 -14.20 -6.60 -20.36
CA GLU A 64 -14.70 -6.84 -19.00
C GLU A 64 -13.66 -6.45 -17.94
N CYS A 65 -12.41 -6.89 -18.12
CA CYS A 65 -11.32 -6.54 -17.20
C CYS A 65 -11.09 -5.02 -17.13
N ILE A 66 -11.11 -4.34 -18.29
CA ILE A 66 -10.91 -2.88 -18.34
C ILE A 66 -12.11 -2.13 -17.72
N LEU A 67 -13.33 -2.50 -18.07
CA LEU A 67 -14.53 -1.75 -17.67
C LEU A 67 -14.97 -2.10 -16.24
N ASN A 68 -15.01 -3.36 -15.89
CA ASN A 68 -15.54 -3.80 -14.59
C ASN A 68 -14.48 -3.80 -13.49
N ASP A 69 -13.27 -4.30 -13.77
CA ASP A 69 -12.24 -4.37 -12.75
C ASP A 69 -11.41 -3.08 -12.69
N TYR A 70 -10.76 -2.71 -13.80
CA TYR A 70 -9.79 -1.60 -13.81
C TYR A 70 -10.45 -0.23 -13.63
N LEU A 71 -11.49 0.10 -14.42
CA LEU A 71 -12.14 1.41 -14.35
C LEU A 71 -12.80 1.63 -13.00
N THR A 72 -13.49 0.62 -12.48
CA THR A 72 -14.13 0.68 -11.16
C THR A 72 -13.09 0.91 -10.05
N PHE A 73 -11.96 0.20 -10.12
CA PHE A 73 -10.85 0.37 -9.19
C PHE A 73 -10.24 1.78 -9.25
N ILE A 74 -9.99 2.31 -10.46
CA ILE A 74 -9.44 3.66 -10.64
C ILE A 74 -10.40 4.74 -10.14
N VAL A 75 -11.70 4.63 -10.44
CA VAL A 75 -12.72 5.59 -9.95
C VAL A 75 -12.76 5.60 -8.43
N LEU A 76 -12.69 4.43 -7.81
CA LEU A 76 -12.69 4.33 -6.35
C LEU A 76 -11.43 4.92 -5.73
N LEU A 77 -10.25 4.60 -6.27
CA LEU A 77 -8.98 5.20 -5.81
C LEU A 77 -9.00 6.71 -5.99
N PHE A 78 -9.50 7.21 -7.11
CA PHE A 78 -9.62 8.64 -7.36
C PHE A 78 -10.53 9.31 -6.33
N GLY A 79 -11.68 8.72 -6.02
CA GLY A 79 -12.59 9.21 -4.98
C GLY A 79 -11.93 9.26 -3.61
N LEU A 80 -11.24 8.18 -3.20
CA LEU A 80 -10.48 8.14 -1.94
C LEU A 80 -9.39 9.22 -1.90
N PHE A 81 -8.68 9.43 -3.02
CA PHE A 81 -7.62 10.42 -3.14
C PHE A 81 -8.15 11.85 -3.02
N CYS A 82 -9.28 12.14 -3.66
CA CYS A 82 -9.95 13.45 -3.57
C CYS A 82 -10.40 13.77 -2.14
N VAL A 83 -10.92 12.79 -1.42
CA VAL A 83 -11.35 12.98 -0.02
C VAL A 83 -10.16 13.15 0.91
N ALA A 84 -9.17 12.25 0.83
CA ALA A 84 -8.01 12.26 1.71
C ALA A 84 -7.06 13.44 1.45
N GLY A 85 -6.93 13.87 0.19
CA GLY A 85 -6.03 14.94 -0.20
C GLY A 85 -6.38 16.33 0.35
N ASN A 86 -7.63 16.54 0.74
CA ASN A 86 -8.12 17.83 1.29
C ASN A 86 -8.05 17.92 2.81
N ILE A 87 -7.66 16.84 3.50
CA ILE A 87 -7.55 16.83 4.96
C ILE A 87 -6.09 17.14 5.33
N THR A 88 -5.87 18.21 6.11
CA THR A 88 -4.56 18.57 6.65
C THR A 88 -4.63 18.53 8.19
N LEU A 89 -3.66 17.85 8.79
CA LEU A 89 -3.46 17.90 10.24
C LEU A 89 -2.37 18.92 10.53
N GLU A 90 -2.76 20.01 11.19
CA GLU A 90 -1.84 21.02 11.68
C GLU A 90 -1.70 20.92 13.20
N GLY A 91 -0.48 20.87 13.71
CA GLY A 91 -0.20 20.83 15.13
C GLY A 91 1.30 20.98 15.40
N ASP A 92 1.62 21.69 16.48
CA ASP A 92 3.01 21.87 16.95
C ASP A 92 3.35 20.84 18.03
N LEU A 93 3.13 19.56 17.73
CA LEU A 93 3.50 18.47 18.62
C LEU A 93 5.01 18.23 18.57
N ALA A 94 5.62 18.15 19.73
CA ALA A 94 7.02 17.75 19.85
C ALA A 94 7.13 16.24 19.63
N GLY A 95 7.97 15.79 18.70
CA GLY A 95 8.22 14.39 18.40
C GLY A 95 8.96 13.63 19.49
N SER A 96 8.40 13.59 20.70
CA SER A 96 8.91 12.73 21.76
C SER A 96 8.67 11.26 21.42
N PRO A 97 9.43 10.29 21.97
CA PRO A 97 9.23 8.87 21.68
C PRO A 97 7.79 8.39 21.92
N ARG A 98 7.15 8.83 22.99
CA ARG A 98 5.77 8.48 23.33
C ARG A 98 4.77 9.07 22.33
N VAL A 99 4.94 10.33 21.96
CA VAL A 99 4.07 11.01 20.98
C VAL A 99 4.16 10.34 19.62
N ASN A 100 5.36 9.98 19.16
CA ASN A 100 5.56 9.26 17.92
C ASN A 100 4.87 7.89 17.90
N VAL A 101 4.97 7.13 19.00
CA VAL A 101 4.30 5.81 19.13
C VAL A 101 2.79 5.96 19.07
N ILE A 102 2.21 6.90 19.83
CA ILE A 102 0.76 7.15 19.83
C ILE A 102 0.29 7.61 18.44
N PHE A 103 1.06 8.49 17.80
CA PHE A 103 0.76 8.99 16.47
C PHE A 103 0.75 7.85 15.43
N LEU A 104 1.74 6.96 15.46
CA LEU A 104 1.77 5.79 14.58
C LEU A 104 0.62 4.81 14.89
N ALA A 105 0.30 4.57 16.15
CA ALA A 105 -0.82 3.70 16.52
C ALA A 105 -2.16 4.23 16.00
N ILE A 106 -2.43 5.52 16.20
CA ILE A 106 -3.65 6.17 15.67
C ILE A 106 -3.66 6.10 14.14
N GLY A 107 -2.55 6.40 13.49
CA GLY A 107 -2.43 6.35 12.03
C GLY A 107 -2.66 4.96 11.47
N THR A 108 -2.18 3.93 12.14
CA THR A 108 -2.41 2.53 11.75
C THR A 108 -3.90 2.17 11.77
N LEU A 109 -4.62 2.56 12.81
CA LEU A 109 -6.07 2.33 12.90
C LEU A 109 -6.85 3.18 11.89
N LEU A 110 -6.43 4.43 11.69
CA LEU A 110 -7.04 5.34 10.72
C LEU A 110 -6.89 4.83 9.29
N SER A 111 -5.79 4.16 8.96
CA SER A 111 -5.54 3.57 7.64
C SER A 111 -6.61 2.54 7.25
N SER A 112 -7.15 1.81 8.22
CA SER A 112 -8.26 0.88 7.96
C SER A 112 -9.58 1.59 7.59
N CYS A 113 -9.74 2.87 7.97
CA CYS A 113 -10.96 3.64 7.72
C CYS A 113 -10.91 4.45 6.42
N ILE A 114 -9.78 5.09 6.14
CA ILE A 114 -9.62 6.02 5.01
C ILE A 114 -8.64 5.53 3.94
N GLY A 115 -8.18 4.29 4.08
CA GLY A 115 -7.17 3.69 3.20
C GLY A 115 -5.74 4.06 3.57
N THR A 116 -4.81 3.14 3.25
CA THR A 116 -3.38 3.33 3.53
C THR A 116 -2.81 4.57 2.84
N THR A 117 -3.20 4.82 1.60
CA THR A 117 -2.76 5.99 0.83
C THR A 117 -3.26 7.29 1.47
N GLY A 118 -4.56 7.35 1.83
CA GLY A 118 -5.16 8.52 2.46
C GLY A 118 -4.55 8.83 3.83
N ALA A 119 -4.42 7.81 4.68
CA ALA A 119 -3.79 7.95 5.98
C ALA A 119 -2.33 8.36 5.88
N SER A 120 -1.58 7.80 4.94
CA SER A 120 -0.18 8.15 4.71
C SER A 120 -0.03 9.60 4.29
N MET A 121 -0.84 10.09 3.35
CA MET A 121 -0.81 11.48 2.90
C MET A 121 -1.16 12.46 4.03
N LEU A 122 -2.15 12.11 4.84
CA LEU A 122 -2.58 12.91 5.97
C LEU A 122 -1.49 13.03 7.05
N MET A 123 -0.80 11.91 7.35
CA MET A 123 0.06 11.81 8.51
C MET A 123 1.55 12.00 8.24
N VAL A 124 2.00 11.91 6.98
CA VAL A 124 3.44 12.02 6.66
C VAL A 124 4.00 13.41 6.97
N ARG A 125 3.25 14.47 6.63
CA ARG A 125 3.69 15.85 6.86
C ARG A 125 3.83 16.18 8.35
N PRO A 126 2.83 15.94 9.21
CA PRO A 126 2.97 16.09 10.66
C PRO A 126 4.10 15.25 11.22
N MET A 127 4.27 13.98 10.75
CA MET A 127 5.35 13.10 11.21
C MET A 127 6.74 13.67 10.92
N ILE A 128 6.94 14.23 9.73
CA ILE A 128 8.19 14.89 9.35
C ILE A 128 8.40 16.17 10.17
N LYS A 129 7.36 17.00 10.32
CA LYS A 129 7.43 18.29 11.05
C LYS A 129 7.77 18.08 12.52
N MET A 130 7.08 17.17 13.22
CA MET A 130 7.31 16.91 14.64
C MET A 130 8.70 16.32 14.94
N ASN A 131 9.33 15.67 13.96
CA ASN A 131 10.67 15.08 14.06
C ASN A 131 11.74 15.89 13.30
N SER A 132 11.46 17.13 12.88
CA SER A 132 12.39 17.97 12.08
C SER A 132 13.72 18.20 12.77
N TRP A 133 13.75 18.29 14.09
CA TRP A 133 14.91 18.51 14.94
C TRP A 133 15.85 17.29 15.04
N ARG A 134 15.40 16.09 14.69
CA ARG A 134 16.20 14.85 14.73
C ARG A 134 17.16 14.78 13.55
N GLN A 135 18.36 14.26 13.77
CA GLN A 135 19.35 14.02 12.71
C GLN A 135 19.09 12.68 12.00
N HIS A 136 18.75 11.63 12.75
CA HIS A 136 18.51 10.29 12.23
C HIS A 136 17.00 10.01 12.06
N LYS A 137 16.43 10.33 10.88
CA LYS A 137 14.98 10.24 10.61
C LYS A 137 14.57 9.00 9.82
N SER A 138 15.50 8.30 9.19
CA SER A 138 15.20 7.21 8.26
C SER A 138 14.40 6.09 8.92
N HIS A 139 14.76 5.69 10.13
CA HIS A 139 14.05 4.64 10.86
C HIS A 139 12.60 5.04 11.17
N ILE A 140 12.31 6.31 11.46
CA ILE A 140 10.96 6.81 11.71
C ILE A 140 10.09 6.61 10.47
N MET A 141 10.61 6.94 9.28
CA MET A 141 9.90 6.75 8.02
C MET A 141 9.71 5.28 7.66
N VAL A 142 10.68 4.43 7.98
CA VAL A 142 10.55 2.97 7.77
C VAL A 142 9.39 2.41 8.60
N PHE A 143 9.32 2.74 9.90
CA PHE A 143 8.21 2.29 10.75
C PHE A 143 6.86 2.92 10.35
N PHE A 144 6.86 4.16 9.87
CA PHE A 144 5.68 4.80 9.30
C PHE A 144 5.13 4.00 8.11
N ILE A 145 6.00 3.61 7.19
CA ILE A 145 5.62 2.81 6.01
C ILE A 145 5.07 1.45 6.45
N PHE A 146 5.74 0.74 7.34
CA PHE A 146 5.28 -0.57 7.80
C PHE A 146 3.92 -0.50 8.51
N LEU A 147 3.73 0.47 9.38
CA LEU A 147 2.53 0.59 10.21
C LEU A 147 1.36 1.22 9.45
N ILE A 148 1.53 2.43 8.92
CA ILE A 148 0.44 3.22 8.34
C ILE A 148 0.23 2.88 6.87
N SER A 149 1.31 2.88 6.07
CA SER A 149 1.20 2.73 4.61
C SER A 149 0.96 1.29 4.17
N ASN A 150 1.21 0.31 5.04
CA ASN A 150 1.09 -1.10 4.68
C ASN A 150 0.11 -1.83 5.62
N MET A 151 0.53 -2.14 6.84
CA MET A 151 -0.22 -3.01 7.73
C MET A 151 -1.56 -2.41 8.18
N GLY A 152 -1.65 -1.08 8.31
CA GLY A 152 -2.83 -0.39 8.82
C GLY A 152 -4.10 -0.60 7.99
N GLY A 153 -3.98 -0.91 6.70
CA GLY A 153 -5.14 -1.11 5.81
C GLY A 153 -5.86 -2.45 5.92
N CYS A 154 -5.36 -3.40 6.71
CA CYS A 154 -5.80 -4.79 6.64
C CYS A 154 -7.20 -5.08 7.23
N LEU A 155 -7.82 -4.16 7.98
CA LEU A 155 -9.09 -4.43 8.67
C LEU A 155 -10.35 -4.21 7.83
N THR A 156 -10.26 -3.46 6.74
CA THR A 156 -11.42 -3.22 5.88
C THR A 156 -11.05 -3.30 4.39
N PRO A 157 -12.01 -3.61 3.53
CA PRO A 157 -11.79 -3.57 2.08
C PRO A 157 -11.40 -2.20 1.53
N ILE A 158 -11.77 -1.12 2.21
CA ILE A 158 -11.41 0.26 1.83
C ILE A 158 -9.96 0.57 2.21
N GLY A 159 -9.43 -0.13 3.22
CA GLY A 159 -8.09 0.06 3.74
C GLY A 159 -6.99 -0.30 2.76
N ASP A 160 -7.18 -1.37 2.00
CA ASP A 160 -6.15 -1.90 1.10
C ASP A 160 -6.74 -2.40 -0.22
N PRO A 161 -6.17 -1.99 -1.39
CA PRO A 161 -6.67 -2.36 -2.70
C PRO A 161 -6.89 -3.86 -2.94
N PRO A 162 -6.01 -4.78 -2.54
CA PRO A 162 -6.26 -6.22 -2.66
C PRO A 162 -7.49 -6.72 -1.91
N LEU A 163 -7.77 -6.15 -0.72
CA LEU A 163 -8.97 -6.50 0.05
C LEU A 163 -10.24 -5.99 -0.63
N LEU A 164 -10.16 -4.80 -1.26
CA LEU A 164 -11.24 -4.26 -2.06
C LEU A 164 -11.59 -5.17 -3.24
N MET A 165 -10.58 -5.66 -3.95
CA MET A 165 -10.78 -6.61 -5.05
C MET A 165 -11.42 -7.91 -4.56
N GLY A 166 -11.05 -8.39 -3.39
CA GLY A 166 -11.70 -9.54 -2.74
C GLY A 166 -13.17 -9.27 -2.43
N PHE A 167 -13.47 -8.09 -1.89
CA PHE A 167 -14.84 -7.66 -1.61
C PHE A 167 -15.70 -7.60 -2.90
N MET A 168 -15.18 -7.00 -3.96
CA MET A 168 -15.86 -6.95 -5.27
C MET A 168 -16.12 -8.36 -5.86
N ARG A 169 -15.31 -9.35 -5.50
CA ARG A 169 -15.47 -10.75 -5.89
C ARG A 169 -16.31 -11.58 -4.91
N GLY A 170 -17.03 -10.94 -3.98
CA GLY A 170 -17.99 -11.55 -3.09
C GLY A 170 -17.50 -11.94 -1.70
N VAL A 171 -16.30 -11.53 -1.30
CA VAL A 171 -15.86 -11.68 0.08
C VAL A 171 -16.64 -10.70 0.97
N PRO A 172 -17.23 -11.14 2.10
CA PRO A 172 -17.98 -10.25 2.99
C PRO A 172 -17.12 -9.08 3.51
N PHE A 173 -17.70 -7.87 3.61
CA PHE A 173 -17.00 -6.65 4.04
C PHE A 173 -16.26 -6.82 5.38
N PHE A 174 -16.91 -7.43 6.35
CA PHE A 174 -16.36 -7.64 7.69
C PHE A 174 -15.47 -8.89 7.83
N TRP A 175 -15.22 -9.62 6.75
CA TRP A 175 -14.35 -10.78 6.81
C TRP A 175 -12.93 -10.42 7.27
N SER A 176 -12.41 -9.30 6.81
CA SER A 176 -11.06 -8.80 7.15
C SER A 176 -10.90 -8.44 8.64
N LEU A 177 -11.99 -8.23 9.40
CA LEU A 177 -11.91 -8.06 10.85
C LEU A 177 -11.33 -9.26 11.59
N HIS A 178 -11.35 -10.46 10.99
CA HIS A 178 -10.67 -11.63 11.55
C HIS A 178 -9.15 -11.43 11.64
N LEU A 179 -8.59 -10.47 10.90
CA LEU A 179 -7.17 -10.11 10.97
C LEU A 179 -6.84 -9.19 12.15
N PHE A 180 -7.84 -8.70 12.89
CA PHE A 180 -7.64 -7.78 14.01
C PHE A 180 -6.64 -8.29 15.07
N PRO A 181 -6.69 -9.55 15.55
CA PRO A 181 -5.71 -10.05 16.52
C PRO A 181 -4.29 -10.05 15.95
N ILE A 182 -4.13 -10.38 14.66
CA ILE A 182 -2.85 -10.39 13.97
C ILE A 182 -2.32 -8.96 13.82
N LEU A 183 -3.19 -8.00 13.47
CA LEU A 183 -2.83 -6.57 13.40
C LEU A 183 -2.31 -6.08 14.76
N ILE A 184 -3.05 -6.31 15.84
CA ILE A 184 -2.67 -5.87 17.19
C ILE A 184 -1.34 -6.49 17.61
N PHE A 185 -1.14 -7.79 17.39
CA PHE A 185 0.11 -8.47 17.71
C PHE A 185 1.31 -7.84 16.98
N ASN A 186 1.21 -7.66 15.67
CA ASN A 186 2.27 -7.05 14.88
C ASN A 186 2.48 -5.57 15.24
N MET A 187 1.40 -4.82 15.47
CA MET A 187 1.47 -3.42 15.88
C MET A 187 2.20 -3.26 17.22
N VAL A 188 1.92 -4.10 18.20
CA VAL A 188 2.61 -4.08 19.49
C VAL A 188 4.10 -4.35 19.32
N ILE A 189 4.48 -5.35 18.55
CA ILE A 189 5.89 -5.67 18.28
C ILE A 189 6.58 -4.48 17.61
N LEU A 190 6.03 -3.99 16.50
CA LEU A 190 6.64 -2.91 15.72
C LEU A 190 6.74 -1.61 16.51
N LEU A 191 5.70 -1.23 17.27
CA LEU A 191 5.73 -0.04 18.12
C LEU A 191 6.70 -0.17 19.28
N THR A 192 6.88 -1.37 19.84
CA THR A 192 7.87 -1.63 20.88
C THR A 192 9.30 -1.48 20.34
N VAL A 193 9.59 -2.11 19.19
CA VAL A 193 10.88 -1.98 18.52
C VAL A 193 11.16 -0.53 18.12
N PHE A 194 10.16 0.17 17.61
CA PHE A 194 10.25 1.59 17.27
C PHE A 194 10.55 2.46 18.50
N TYR A 195 9.83 2.24 19.59
CA TYR A 195 10.06 2.98 20.83
C TYR A 195 11.46 2.78 21.37
N LEU A 196 11.95 1.53 21.39
CA LEU A 196 13.31 1.20 21.79
C LEU A 196 14.34 1.84 20.85
N SER A 197 14.10 1.82 19.56
CA SER A 197 14.96 2.49 18.57
C SER A 197 15.06 3.99 18.83
N LEU A 198 13.95 4.66 19.14
CA LEU A 198 13.92 6.09 19.43
C LEU A 198 14.66 6.48 20.74
N ILE A 199 14.71 5.58 21.71
CA ILE A 199 15.41 5.82 23.00
C ILE A 199 16.91 5.58 22.86
N HIS A 200 17.32 4.54 22.08
CA HIS A 200 18.73 4.15 21.98
C HIS A 200 19.52 4.95 20.92
N ILE A 201 18.85 5.60 19.97
CA ILE A 201 19.53 6.48 19.02
C ILE A 201 19.88 7.79 19.73
N SER A 202 21.18 8.06 19.86
CA SER A 202 21.69 9.31 20.43
C SER A 202 21.31 10.48 19.52
N GLU A 203 20.43 11.35 20.00
CA GLU A 203 20.02 12.58 19.32
C GLU A 203 20.52 13.80 20.12
N PRO A 204 20.86 14.92 19.46
CA PRO A 204 21.17 16.15 20.17
C PRO A 204 19.97 16.60 21.01
N THR A 205 20.23 17.09 22.20
CA THR A 205 19.19 17.64 23.07
C THR A 205 18.41 18.72 22.32
N ARG A 206 17.09 18.62 22.33
CA ARG A 206 16.24 19.63 21.71
C ARG A 206 16.52 20.99 22.32
N PRO A 207 16.79 22.03 21.51
CA PRO A 207 16.88 23.38 22.07
C PRO A 207 15.57 23.74 22.73
N ILE A 208 15.58 24.01 24.02
CA ILE A 208 14.42 24.53 24.73
C ILE A 208 14.21 25.94 24.19
N SER A 209 13.15 26.15 23.42
CA SER A 209 12.74 27.51 23.07
C SER A 209 12.23 28.16 24.36
N ILE A 210 13.06 28.98 24.96
CA ILE A 210 12.66 29.91 26.01
C ILE A 210 11.82 30.98 25.28
N SER A 211 10.52 30.88 25.42
CA SER A 211 9.58 31.94 25.04
C SER A 211 9.40 32.88 26.21
#